data_fe30e436197a8031f83eba4e156e6ad9
#
_entry.id   fe30e436197a8031f83eba4e156e6ad9
#
_cell.length_a   1.000
_cell.length_b   1.000
_cell.length_c   1.000
_cell.angle_alpha   90.00
_cell.angle_beta   90.00
_cell.angle_gamma   90.00
#
_symmetry.space_group_name_H-M   'P 1'
#
loop_
_entity.id
_entity.type
_entity.pdbx_description
1 polymer ?
#
loop_
_entity_poly.entity_id
_entity_poly.type
_entity_poly.pdbx_seq_one_letter_code
_entity_poly.pdbx_strand_id
1 'polypeptide(L)'
;MLNLPKSTEVNKVLPKKAIYASANLDSATKNTFDENIKKLTIVNEVLANNVNIEANNEVTGFYVLAVQLKKLDYDVKVVEKLFKIINQRLVIVLQFEDIAQLAVHRNKLFTSNWQPVEELQLKLQGLNFAQVWQNIILQIGNFQLEQGNTLEKQLAINDERSKLQKQIDALKKKAWAEKQPKKKFAYAQELKVLERQLEDL
;
A
#
# COMPACT_ATOMS: atom_id res chain seq x y z
N MET A 1 -17.81 -2.09 7.72
CA MET A 1 -16.59 -1.49 7.13
C MET A 1 -16.16 -2.36 5.95
N LEU A 2 -15.66 -1.81 4.86
CA LEU A 2 -15.12 -2.50 3.67
C LEU A 2 -16.11 -3.32 2.82
N ASN A 3 -17.36 -3.43 3.18
CA ASN A 3 -18.37 -4.25 2.48
C ASN A 3 -17.97 -5.74 2.29
N LEU A 4 -17.22 -6.28 3.25
CA LEU A 4 -16.85 -7.70 3.30
C LEU A 4 -17.99 -8.55 3.89
N PRO A 5 -18.06 -9.87 3.58
CA PRO A 5 -19.05 -10.76 4.17
C PRO A 5 -19.01 -10.76 5.69
N LYS A 6 -20.16 -10.74 6.34
CA LYS A 6 -20.27 -10.77 7.82
C LYS A 6 -19.60 -12.00 8.44
N SER A 7 -19.56 -13.12 7.72
CA SER A 7 -18.87 -14.34 8.13
C SER A 7 -17.36 -14.16 8.37
N THR A 8 -16.76 -13.08 7.88
CA THR A 8 -15.34 -12.75 8.05
C THR A 8 -15.06 -11.87 9.26
N GLU A 9 -16.09 -11.30 9.90
CA GLU A 9 -15.93 -10.34 11.00
C GLU A 9 -15.47 -11.02 12.28
N VAL A 10 -14.38 -10.54 12.88
CA VAL A 10 -13.82 -11.06 14.16
C VAL A 10 -13.66 -10.00 15.23
N ASN A 11 -13.41 -8.75 14.88
CA ASN A 11 -13.30 -7.58 15.79
C ASN A 11 -12.38 -7.79 17.01
N LYS A 12 -11.24 -8.43 16.83
CA LYS A 12 -10.28 -8.77 17.88
C LYS A 12 -9.28 -7.64 18.09
N VAL A 13 -9.29 -7.03 19.28
CA VAL A 13 -8.29 -6.01 19.65
C VAL A 13 -6.91 -6.66 19.77
N LEU A 14 -5.92 -6.07 19.11
CA LEU A 14 -4.53 -6.49 19.15
C LEU A 14 -3.74 -5.53 20.09
N PRO A 15 -3.34 -5.98 21.29
CA PRO A 15 -2.60 -5.14 22.22
C PRO A 15 -1.23 -4.76 21.66
N LYS A 16 -0.87 -3.47 21.67
CA LYS A 16 0.46 -3.01 21.23
C LYS A 16 1.60 -3.73 21.98
N LYS A 17 1.42 -4.03 23.26
CA LYS A 17 2.38 -4.79 24.06
C LYS A 17 2.69 -6.17 23.48
N ALA A 18 1.71 -6.85 22.90
CA ALA A 18 1.91 -8.14 22.24
C ALA A 18 2.78 -8.00 20.98
N ILE A 19 2.56 -6.93 20.17
CA ILE A 19 3.42 -6.60 19.02
C ILE A 19 4.84 -6.28 19.47
N TYR A 20 5.01 -5.49 20.52
CA TYR A 20 6.32 -5.12 21.04
C TYR A 20 7.12 -6.33 21.54
N ALA A 21 6.44 -7.26 22.21
CA ALA A 21 7.07 -8.48 22.72
C ALA A 21 7.45 -9.45 21.57
N SER A 22 6.55 -9.66 20.59
CA SER A 22 6.79 -10.61 19.50
C SER A 22 7.94 -10.19 18.58
N ALA A 23 8.15 -8.88 18.39
CA ALA A 23 9.18 -8.34 17.52
C ALA A 23 10.45 -7.86 18.27
N ASN A 24 10.50 -8.01 19.59
CA ASN A 24 11.59 -7.53 20.44
C ASN A 24 12.02 -6.08 20.11
N LEU A 25 11.02 -5.18 20.00
CA LEU A 25 11.25 -3.80 19.57
C LEU A 25 12.06 -3.01 20.59
N ASP A 26 12.95 -2.17 20.10
CA ASP A 26 13.69 -1.19 20.92
C ASP A 26 12.76 -0.06 21.42
N SER A 27 13.23 0.70 22.41
CA SER A 27 12.44 1.77 23.02
C SER A 27 12.07 2.89 22.07
N ALA A 28 12.98 3.26 21.14
CA ALA A 28 12.73 4.30 20.15
C ALA A 28 11.60 3.89 19.20
N THR A 29 11.63 2.66 18.71
CA THR A 29 10.57 2.10 17.88
C THR A 29 9.23 2.04 18.62
N LYS A 30 9.20 1.58 19.89
CA LYS A 30 7.98 1.58 20.73
C LYS A 30 7.39 2.98 20.85
N ASN A 31 8.22 3.98 21.13
CA ASN A 31 7.77 5.38 21.22
C ASN A 31 7.17 5.84 19.90
N THR A 32 7.82 5.56 18.76
CA THR A 32 7.28 5.92 17.43
C THR A 32 5.91 5.26 17.17
N PHE A 33 5.74 3.99 17.56
CA PHE A 33 4.44 3.32 17.49
C PHE A 33 3.39 4.00 18.38
N ASP A 34 3.77 4.35 19.61
CA ASP A 34 2.87 4.99 20.57
C ASP A 34 2.48 6.41 20.16
N GLU A 35 3.35 7.14 19.49
CA GLU A 35 3.06 8.47 18.94
C GLU A 35 2.13 8.46 17.74
N ASN A 36 2.18 7.42 16.92
CA ASN A 36 1.42 7.33 15.67
C ASN A 36 0.12 6.52 15.80
N ILE A 37 0.10 5.46 16.60
CA ILE A 37 -1.00 4.51 16.67
C ILE A 37 -1.75 4.65 18.00
N LYS A 38 -3.07 4.78 17.94
CA LYS A 38 -3.97 4.77 19.09
C LYS A 38 -4.40 3.35 19.44
N LYS A 39 -4.90 2.60 18.43
CA LYS A 39 -5.47 1.25 18.62
C LYS A 39 -5.25 0.40 17.38
N LEU A 40 -5.16 -0.92 17.59
CA LEU A 40 -5.07 -1.95 16.56
C LEU A 40 -6.19 -2.96 16.77
N THR A 41 -6.93 -3.29 15.72
CA THR A 41 -8.03 -4.25 15.78
C THR A 41 -8.02 -5.10 14.50
N ILE A 42 -7.94 -6.42 14.62
CA ILE A 42 -8.24 -7.33 13.52
C ILE A 42 -9.75 -7.29 13.33
N VAL A 43 -10.21 -6.71 12.23
CA VAL A 43 -11.64 -6.53 11.96
C VAL A 43 -12.21 -7.66 11.12
N ASN A 44 -11.43 -8.20 10.20
CA ASN A 44 -11.85 -9.35 9.38
C ASN A 44 -10.72 -10.38 9.26
N GLU A 45 -11.13 -11.63 9.20
CA GLU A 45 -10.32 -12.79 8.85
C GLU A 45 -10.97 -13.44 7.61
N VAL A 46 -10.36 -13.27 6.45
CA VAL A 46 -10.92 -13.72 5.17
C VAL A 46 -10.22 -15.01 4.77
N LEU A 47 -10.86 -16.16 5.01
CA LEU A 47 -10.34 -17.49 4.76
C LEU A 47 -11.30 -18.29 3.87
N ALA A 48 -10.80 -19.34 3.25
CA ALA A 48 -11.58 -20.19 2.35
C ALA A 48 -12.85 -20.78 3.00
N ASN A 49 -12.81 -21.06 4.30
CA ASN A 49 -13.94 -21.63 5.05
C ASN A 49 -15.04 -20.61 5.40
N ASN A 50 -14.78 -19.31 5.31
CA ASN A 50 -15.76 -18.27 5.64
C ASN A 50 -16.18 -17.38 4.45
N VAL A 51 -15.52 -17.56 3.29
CA VAL A 51 -15.94 -17.03 2.00
C VAL A 51 -15.89 -18.13 0.96
N ASN A 52 -16.80 -18.17 0.02
CA ASN A 52 -16.86 -19.25 -0.99
C ASN A 52 -15.82 -19.02 -2.11
N ILE A 53 -14.52 -18.99 -1.73
CA ILE A 53 -13.37 -18.78 -2.62
C ILE A 53 -12.36 -19.88 -2.36
N GLU A 54 -11.89 -20.54 -3.42
CA GLU A 54 -10.91 -21.61 -3.30
C GLU A 54 -9.55 -21.10 -2.80
N ALA A 55 -9.01 -21.79 -1.79
CA ALA A 55 -7.61 -21.61 -1.40
C ALA A 55 -6.70 -22.18 -2.49
N ASN A 56 -5.52 -21.58 -2.67
CA ASN A 56 -4.46 -22.20 -3.42
C ASN A 56 -3.24 -22.46 -2.51
N ASN A 57 -2.24 -23.16 -3.03
CA ASN A 57 -1.06 -23.55 -2.25
C ASN A 57 -0.26 -22.35 -1.71
N GLU A 58 -0.39 -21.17 -2.32
CA GLU A 58 0.35 -19.96 -1.94
C GLU A 58 -0.47 -19.01 -1.07
N VAL A 59 -1.80 -18.94 -1.30
CA VAL A 59 -2.70 -17.99 -0.64
C VAL A 59 -3.92 -18.72 -0.12
N THR A 60 -4.01 -18.84 1.19
CA THR A 60 -5.13 -19.50 1.89
C THR A 60 -6.13 -18.47 2.46
N GLY A 61 -5.77 -17.19 2.47
CA GLY A 61 -6.58 -16.11 2.98
C GLY A 61 -5.75 -14.89 3.35
N PHE A 62 -6.39 -13.92 3.99
CA PHE A 62 -5.74 -12.70 4.49
C PHE A 62 -6.53 -12.11 5.68
N TYR A 63 -5.87 -11.24 6.43
CA TYR A 63 -6.46 -10.49 7.53
C TYR A 63 -6.65 -9.03 7.18
N VAL A 64 -7.64 -8.38 7.80
CA VAL A 64 -7.81 -6.94 7.76
C VAL A 64 -7.56 -6.37 9.14
N LEU A 65 -6.58 -5.48 9.25
CA LEU A 65 -6.19 -4.79 10.47
C LEU A 65 -6.61 -3.33 10.41
N ALA A 66 -7.54 -2.93 11.24
CA ALA A 66 -7.85 -1.53 11.44
C ALA A 66 -6.82 -0.91 12.40
N VAL A 67 -6.13 0.11 11.92
CA VAL A 67 -5.13 0.90 12.65
C VAL A 67 -5.70 2.29 12.87
N GLN A 68 -6.11 2.59 14.10
CA GLN A 68 -6.56 3.92 14.47
C GLN A 68 -5.34 4.80 14.72
N LEU A 69 -5.16 5.82 13.91
CA LEU A 69 -4.05 6.76 13.98
C LEU A 69 -4.33 7.86 15.01
N LYS A 70 -3.27 8.46 15.56
CA LYS A 70 -3.32 9.63 16.43
C LYS A 70 -3.18 10.94 15.66
N LYS A 71 -2.61 10.90 14.45
CA LYS A 71 -2.39 12.04 13.57
C LYS A 71 -2.47 11.62 12.11
N LEU A 72 -2.89 12.54 11.25
CA LEU A 72 -2.99 12.30 9.81
C LEU A 72 -1.60 12.13 9.16
N ASP A 73 -0.63 12.95 9.58
CA ASP A 73 0.78 12.87 9.16
C ASP A 73 1.51 11.81 10.02
N TYR A 74 1.24 10.56 9.73
CA TYR A 74 1.85 9.42 10.41
C TYR A 74 3.18 9.01 9.78
N ASP A 75 4.06 8.39 10.57
CA ASP A 75 5.30 7.81 10.06
C ASP A 75 5.03 6.52 9.28
N VAL A 76 5.22 6.56 7.97
CA VAL A 76 5.05 5.42 7.05
C VAL A 76 5.84 4.19 7.49
N LYS A 77 7.02 4.37 8.08
CA LYS A 77 7.87 3.28 8.57
C LYS A 77 7.20 2.45 9.67
N VAL A 78 6.29 3.06 10.44
CA VAL A 78 5.50 2.34 11.45
C VAL A 78 4.57 1.34 10.79
N VAL A 79 3.93 1.73 9.68
CA VAL A 79 3.04 0.84 8.92
C VAL A 79 3.83 -0.28 8.24
N GLU A 80 4.97 0.03 7.63
CA GLU A 80 5.86 -0.99 7.04
C GLU A 80 6.36 -1.99 8.10
N LYS A 81 6.67 -1.51 9.32
CA LYS A 81 7.05 -2.39 10.43
C LYS A 81 5.89 -3.30 10.86
N LEU A 82 4.63 -2.84 10.87
CA LEU A 82 3.48 -3.69 11.16
C LEU A 82 3.38 -4.87 10.19
N PHE A 83 3.57 -4.65 8.88
CA PHE A 83 3.59 -5.73 7.89
C PHE A 83 4.71 -6.74 8.12
N LYS A 84 5.87 -6.28 8.57
CA LYS A 84 7.02 -7.17 8.88
C LYS A 84 6.81 -7.97 10.16
N ILE A 85 6.18 -7.37 11.17
CA ILE A 85 5.95 -8.00 12.46
C ILE A 85 4.81 -9.01 12.36
N ILE A 86 3.71 -8.62 11.72
CA ILE A 86 2.57 -9.51 11.47
C ILE A 86 2.87 -10.25 10.17
N ASN A 87 3.60 -11.35 10.27
CA ASN A 87 4.04 -12.16 9.14
C ASN A 87 2.87 -12.96 8.51
N GLN A 88 1.82 -12.25 8.12
CA GLN A 88 0.63 -12.78 7.46
C GLN A 88 0.26 -11.88 6.28
N ARG A 89 -0.54 -12.39 5.34
CA ARG A 89 -1.15 -11.54 4.31
C ARG A 89 -2.12 -10.59 4.99
N LEU A 90 -1.86 -9.30 4.86
CA LEU A 90 -2.53 -8.27 5.64
C LEU A 90 -2.95 -7.11 4.74
N VAL A 91 -4.19 -6.69 4.88
CA VAL A 91 -4.68 -5.38 4.44
C VAL A 91 -4.81 -4.52 5.68
N ILE A 92 -4.21 -3.34 5.68
CA ILE A 92 -4.34 -2.38 6.78
C ILE A 92 -5.33 -1.29 6.38
N VAL A 93 -6.28 -1.01 7.24
CA VAL A 93 -7.15 0.18 7.20
C VAL A 93 -6.54 1.21 8.13
N LEU A 94 -5.89 2.22 7.58
CA LEU A 94 -5.36 3.35 8.33
C LEU A 94 -6.47 4.37 8.50
N GLN A 95 -6.98 4.53 9.73
CA GLN A 95 -8.08 5.43 10.03
C GLN A 95 -7.63 6.60 10.89
N PHE A 96 -8.00 7.79 10.49
CA PHE A 96 -7.87 9.02 11.28
C PHE A 96 -9.22 9.75 11.26
N GLU A 97 -9.83 9.89 12.43
CA GLU A 97 -11.19 10.44 12.59
C GLU A 97 -12.20 9.75 11.64
N ASP A 98 -12.86 10.49 10.76
CA ASP A 98 -13.90 10.00 9.84
C ASP A 98 -13.37 9.59 8.46
N ILE A 99 -12.04 9.66 8.25
CA ILE A 99 -11.39 9.26 7.00
C ILE A 99 -10.49 8.07 7.19
N ALA A 100 -10.34 7.29 6.13
CA ALA A 100 -9.43 6.16 6.10
C ALA A 100 -8.82 5.94 4.72
N GLN A 101 -7.69 5.23 4.70
CA GLN A 101 -7.08 4.69 3.50
C GLN A 101 -6.71 3.23 3.70
N LEU A 102 -6.68 2.48 2.61
CA LEU A 102 -6.19 1.11 2.60
C LEU A 102 -4.70 1.08 2.36
N ALA A 103 -4.03 0.12 2.98
CA ALA A 103 -2.62 -0.15 2.74
C ALA A 103 -2.38 -1.65 2.57
N VAL A 104 -1.48 -2.01 1.66
CA VAL A 104 -0.99 -3.38 1.44
C VAL A 104 0.51 -3.32 1.14
N HIS A 105 1.23 -4.35 1.56
CA HIS A 105 2.67 -4.46 1.30
C HIS A 105 2.96 -5.60 0.32
N ARG A 106 3.60 -5.26 -0.81
CA ARG A 106 4.19 -6.20 -1.77
C ARG A 106 5.45 -5.55 -2.34
N ASN A 107 6.64 -6.01 -1.96
CA ASN A 107 7.94 -5.38 -2.25
C ASN A 107 8.07 -3.95 -1.69
N LYS A 108 7.04 -3.15 -1.75
CA LYS A 108 6.89 -1.83 -1.13
C LYS A 108 5.48 -1.65 -0.56
N LEU A 109 5.28 -0.57 0.19
CA LEU A 109 3.96 -0.18 0.67
C LEU A 109 3.16 0.49 -0.45
N PHE A 110 1.93 0.02 -0.66
CA PHE A 110 0.91 0.67 -1.49
C PHE A 110 -0.19 1.19 -0.61
N THR A 111 -0.69 2.37 -0.91
CA THR A 111 -1.82 2.99 -0.19
C THR A 111 -2.84 3.53 -1.18
N SER A 112 -4.13 3.41 -0.84
CA SER A 112 -5.19 4.10 -1.56
C SER A 112 -5.22 5.59 -1.21
N ASN A 113 -6.08 6.36 -1.86
CA ASN A 113 -6.39 7.71 -1.43
C ASN A 113 -7.14 7.70 -0.09
N TRP A 114 -7.04 8.81 0.68
CA TRP A 114 -7.89 9.05 1.82
C TRP A 114 -9.32 9.30 1.36
N GLN A 115 -10.29 8.69 2.03
CA GLN A 115 -11.71 8.83 1.74
C GLN A 115 -12.52 8.61 3.02
N PRO A 116 -13.82 9.01 3.06
CA PRO A 116 -14.69 8.74 4.18
C PRO A 116 -14.73 7.23 4.52
N VAL A 117 -14.71 6.90 5.81
CA VAL A 117 -14.70 5.49 6.28
C VAL A 117 -15.88 4.69 5.73
N GLU A 118 -17.04 5.32 5.57
CA GLU A 118 -18.26 4.70 5.05
C GLU A 118 -18.22 4.39 3.55
N GLU A 119 -17.40 5.11 2.79
CA GLU A 119 -17.18 4.89 1.34
C GLU A 119 -16.11 3.83 1.07
N LEU A 120 -15.35 3.45 2.10
CA LEU A 120 -14.24 2.53 1.95
C LEU A 120 -14.74 1.11 1.62
N GLN A 121 -14.33 0.59 0.49
CA GLN A 121 -14.73 -0.73 -0.02
C GLN A 121 -13.51 -1.55 -0.40
N LEU A 122 -13.60 -2.86 -0.19
CA LEU A 122 -12.62 -3.85 -0.66
C LEU A 122 -13.37 -4.95 -1.41
N LYS A 123 -13.16 -5.06 -2.72
CA LYS A 123 -13.84 -6.04 -3.56
C LYS A 123 -13.04 -7.34 -3.63
N LEU A 124 -13.68 -8.45 -3.26
CA LEU A 124 -13.11 -9.79 -3.41
C LEU A 124 -13.41 -10.29 -4.83
N GLN A 125 -12.51 -10.03 -5.77
CA GLN A 125 -12.64 -10.44 -7.17
C GLN A 125 -11.57 -11.45 -7.52
N GLY A 126 -11.98 -12.61 -8.05
CA GLY A 126 -11.08 -13.68 -8.48
C GLY A 126 -11.69 -15.05 -8.24
N LEU A 127 -11.22 -16.07 -8.98
CA LEU A 127 -11.68 -17.46 -8.86
C LEU A 127 -11.06 -18.17 -7.66
N ASN A 128 -9.90 -17.72 -7.20
CA ASN A 128 -9.18 -18.27 -6.06
C ASN A 128 -8.47 -17.13 -5.29
N PHE A 129 -7.96 -17.47 -4.09
CA PHE A 129 -7.30 -16.47 -3.22
C PHE A 129 -6.06 -15.82 -3.83
N ALA A 130 -5.32 -16.47 -4.72
CA ALA A 130 -4.19 -15.82 -5.38
C ALA A 130 -4.65 -14.68 -6.27
N GLN A 131 -5.69 -14.89 -7.08
CA GLN A 131 -6.28 -13.83 -7.92
C GLN A 131 -6.93 -12.73 -7.08
N VAL A 132 -7.66 -13.10 -6.02
CA VAL A 132 -8.24 -12.10 -5.09
C VAL A 132 -7.15 -11.23 -4.49
N TRP A 133 -6.03 -11.83 -4.04
CA TRP A 133 -4.92 -11.09 -3.47
C TRP A 133 -4.25 -10.14 -4.49
N GLN A 134 -4.05 -10.61 -5.72
CA GLN A 134 -3.55 -9.76 -6.81
C GLN A 134 -4.49 -8.56 -7.05
N ASN A 135 -5.79 -8.82 -7.16
CA ASN A 135 -6.77 -7.76 -7.38
C ASN A 135 -6.86 -6.77 -6.21
N ILE A 136 -6.67 -7.21 -4.97
CA ILE A 136 -6.55 -6.32 -3.81
C ILE A 136 -5.35 -5.38 -3.95
N ILE A 137 -4.19 -5.89 -4.38
CA ILE A 137 -2.98 -5.06 -4.59
C ILE A 137 -3.24 -4.03 -5.70
N LEU A 138 -3.84 -4.44 -6.83
CA LEU A 138 -4.21 -3.55 -7.92
C LEU A 138 -5.18 -2.46 -7.47
N GLN A 139 -6.21 -2.84 -6.72
CA GLN A 139 -7.24 -1.94 -6.20
C GLN A 139 -6.66 -0.89 -5.24
N ILE A 140 -5.83 -1.32 -4.27
CA ILE A 140 -5.21 -0.43 -3.27
C ILE A 140 -4.14 0.45 -3.93
N GLY A 141 -3.35 -0.12 -4.84
CA GLY A 141 -2.32 0.61 -5.57
C GLY A 141 -2.85 1.54 -6.65
N ASN A 142 -4.16 1.47 -6.96
CA ASN A 142 -4.84 2.25 -8.00
C ASN A 142 -4.18 2.12 -9.37
N PHE A 143 -3.86 0.90 -9.79
CA PHE A 143 -3.33 0.63 -11.12
C PHE A 143 -3.99 -0.60 -11.74
N GLN A 144 -3.91 -0.68 -13.07
CA GLN A 144 -4.47 -1.78 -13.85
C GLN A 144 -3.36 -2.72 -14.29
N LEU A 145 -3.69 -4.00 -14.41
CA LEU A 145 -2.81 -4.98 -15.01
C LEU A 145 -2.97 -4.87 -16.53
N GLU A 146 -1.90 -4.53 -17.23
CA GLU A 146 -1.89 -4.48 -18.68
C GLU A 146 -1.96 -5.90 -19.25
N GLN A 147 -2.61 -6.06 -20.41
CA GLN A 147 -2.81 -7.37 -21.03
C GLN A 147 -1.47 -8.06 -21.31
N GLY A 148 -1.33 -9.28 -20.82
CA GLY A 148 -0.12 -10.08 -20.98
C GLY A 148 0.95 -9.86 -19.90
N ASN A 149 0.76 -8.94 -18.95
CA ASN A 149 1.68 -8.75 -17.84
C ASN A 149 1.30 -9.61 -16.63
N THR A 150 2.30 -10.10 -15.92
CA THR A 150 2.12 -10.58 -14.54
C THR A 150 2.08 -9.40 -13.57
N LEU A 151 1.58 -9.61 -12.35
CA LEU A 151 1.58 -8.56 -11.33
C LEU A 151 2.99 -8.04 -11.06
N GLU A 152 3.99 -8.94 -10.94
CA GLU A 152 5.39 -8.58 -10.68
C GLU A 152 5.96 -7.71 -11.80
N LYS A 153 5.68 -8.07 -13.06
CA LYS A 153 6.13 -7.27 -14.21
C LYS A 153 5.46 -5.90 -14.23
N GLN A 154 4.15 -5.84 -13.99
CA GLN A 154 3.42 -4.57 -13.92
C GLN A 154 3.93 -3.67 -12.79
N LEU A 155 4.22 -4.23 -11.61
CA LEU A 155 4.81 -3.48 -10.50
C LEU A 155 6.18 -2.91 -10.87
N ALA A 156 7.03 -3.69 -11.54
CA ALA A 156 8.35 -3.24 -11.99
C ALA A 156 8.23 -2.08 -13.00
N ILE A 157 7.34 -2.21 -13.99
CA ILE A 157 7.04 -1.15 -14.96
C ILE A 157 6.57 0.13 -14.26
N ASN A 158 5.62 0.01 -13.33
CA ASN A 158 5.08 1.16 -12.61
C ASN A 158 6.15 1.84 -11.74
N ASP A 159 7.08 1.07 -11.15
CA ASP A 159 8.20 1.61 -10.39
C ASP A 159 9.17 2.38 -11.29
N GLU A 160 9.45 1.87 -12.47
CA GLU A 160 10.30 2.53 -13.44
C GLU A 160 9.65 3.81 -13.98
N ARG A 161 8.37 3.76 -14.36
CA ARG A 161 7.57 4.95 -14.72
C ARG A 161 7.62 6.02 -13.61
N SER A 162 7.44 5.62 -12.35
CA SER A 162 7.49 6.55 -11.22
C SER A 162 8.86 7.18 -11.02
N LYS A 163 9.95 6.42 -11.23
CA LYS A 163 11.33 6.95 -11.15
C LYS A 163 11.60 7.94 -12.27
N LEU A 164 11.26 7.58 -13.51
CA LEU A 164 11.43 8.45 -14.67
C LEU A 164 10.63 9.75 -14.53
N GLN A 165 9.36 9.65 -14.08
CA GLN A 165 8.53 10.83 -13.83
C GLN A 165 9.16 11.79 -12.80
N LYS A 166 9.70 11.26 -11.69
CA LYS A 166 10.40 12.08 -10.69
C LYS A 166 11.66 12.75 -11.25
N GLN A 167 12.41 12.06 -12.12
CA GLN A 167 13.58 12.63 -12.79
C GLN A 167 13.17 13.76 -13.75
N ILE A 168 12.13 13.53 -14.55
CA ILE A 168 11.55 14.53 -15.46
C ILE A 168 11.11 15.77 -14.67
N ASP A 169 10.36 15.60 -13.59
CA ASP A 169 9.87 16.71 -12.76
C ASP A 169 11.03 17.49 -12.12
N ALA A 170 12.04 16.80 -11.61
CA ALA A 170 13.22 17.43 -11.05
C ALA A 170 14.02 18.21 -12.12
N LEU A 171 14.15 17.63 -13.32
CA LEU A 171 14.87 18.25 -14.42
C LEU A 171 14.10 19.45 -14.99
N LYS A 172 12.77 19.36 -15.09
CA LYS A 172 11.89 20.50 -15.46
C LYS A 172 12.08 21.67 -14.51
N LYS A 173 12.13 21.42 -13.19
CA LYS A 173 12.39 22.46 -12.18
C LYS A 173 13.77 23.10 -12.37
N LYS A 174 14.82 22.29 -12.65
CA LYS A 174 16.18 22.79 -12.92
C LYS A 174 16.23 23.61 -14.20
N ALA A 175 15.61 23.15 -15.29
CA ALA A 175 15.53 23.85 -16.57
C ALA A 175 14.80 25.20 -16.45
N TRP A 176 13.75 25.25 -15.62
CA TRP A 176 13.02 26.48 -15.34
C TRP A 176 13.87 27.51 -14.60
N ALA A 177 14.64 27.09 -13.60
CA ALA A 177 15.48 27.97 -12.77
C ALA A 177 16.78 28.39 -13.46
N GLU A 178 17.22 27.71 -14.54
CA GLU A 178 18.49 27.95 -15.22
C GLU A 178 18.44 29.21 -16.08
N LYS A 179 19.42 30.08 -15.89
CA LYS A 179 19.56 31.36 -16.60
C LYS A 179 20.49 31.25 -17.84
N GLN A 180 21.38 30.26 -17.87
CA GLN A 180 22.35 30.10 -18.95
C GLN A 180 21.71 29.36 -20.14
N PRO A 181 21.62 29.99 -21.35
CA PRO A 181 20.95 29.38 -22.50
C PRO A 181 21.51 28.01 -22.91
N LYS A 182 22.84 27.86 -22.83
CA LYS A 182 23.52 26.59 -23.18
C LYS A 182 23.12 25.44 -22.25
N LYS A 183 23.03 25.69 -20.95
CA LYS A 183 22.60 24.67 -19.97
C LYS A 183 21.11 24.38 -20.09
N LYS A 184 20.30 25.41 -20.32
CA LYS A 184 18.85 25.24 -20.56
C LYS A 184 18.57 24.35 -21.76
N PHE A 185 19.34 24.52 -22.84
CA PHE A 185 19.26 23.67 -24.02
C PHE A 185 19.66 22.23 -23.72
N ALA A 186 20.74 22.01 -22.95
CA ALA A 186 21.15 20.67 -22.53
C ALA A 186 20.06 19.96 -21.71
N TYR A 187 19.45 20.65 -20.75
CA TYR A 187 18.31 20.10 -19.98
C TYR A 187 17.10 19.78 -20.86
N ALA A 188 16.82 20.59 -21.88
CA ALA A 188 15.73 20.32 -22.82
C ALA A 188 15.99 19.04 -23.66
N GLN A 189 17.24 18.77 -24.03
CA GLN A 189 17.61 17.55 -24.73
C GLN A 189 17.48 16.32 -23.81
N GLU A 190 17.96 16.43 -22.57
CA GLU A 190 17.85 15.36 -21.57
C GLU A 190 16.39 15.04 -21.24
N LEU A 191 15.54 16.06 -21.12
CA LEU A 191 14.09 15.89 -20.92
C LEU A 191 13.45 15.09 -22.05
N LYS A 192 13.75 15.39 -23.30
CA LYS A 192 13.23 14.63 -24.45
C LYS A 192 13.60 13.15 -24.41
N VAL A 193 14.83 12.84 -23.95
CA VAL A 193 15.27 11.44 -23.82
C VAL A 193 14.48 10.72 -22.73
N LEU A 194 14.33 11.36 -21.55
CA LEU A 194 13.57 10.77 -20.43
C LEU A 194 12.08 10.62 -20.76
N GLU A 195 11.48 11.61 -21.42
CA GLU A 195 10.07 11.56 -21.83
C GLU A 195 9.84 10.41 -22.83
N ARG A 196 10.75 10.22 -23.80
CA ARG A 196 10.68 9.08 -24.72
C ARG A 196 10.83 7.73 -23.99
N GLN A 197 11.77 7.61 -23.05
CA GLN A 197 11.89 6.39 -22.25
C GLN A 197 10.62 6.10 -21.46
N LEU A 198 9.91 7.13 -20.99
CA LEU A 198 8.63 6.98 -20.28
C LEU A 198 7.50 6.52 -21.23
N GLU A 199 7.51 6.97 -22.50
CA GLU A 199 6.54 6.55 -23.52
C GLU A 199 6.74 5.10 -23.97
N ASP A 200 8.00 4.62 -23.97
CA ASP A 200 8.38 3.26 -24.40
C ASP A 200 8.08 2.17 -23.33
N LEU A 201 7.68 2.56 -22.09
CA LEU A 201 7.32 1.68 -20.97
C LEU A 201 5.82 1.41 -20.94
#